data_2dbc0c5bd00ab90ff2bc2101950cba67
#
_entry.id   2dbc0c5bd00ab90ff2bc2101950cba67
#
_cell.length_a   1.000
_cell.length_b   1.000
_cell.length_c   1.000
_cell.angle_alpha   90.00
_cell.angle_beta   90.00
_cell.angle_gamma   90.00
#
_symmetry.space_group_name_H-M   'P 1'
#
loop_
_entity.id
_entity.type
_entity.pdbx_description
1 polymer ?
#
loop_
_entity_poly.entity_id
_entity_poly.type
_entity_poly.pdbx_seq_one_letter_code
_entity_poly.pdbx_strand_id
1 'polypeptide(L)'
;MFDWSIPHSNGYEIYELLIKGSEERQGLIALKHIRDQLYTHVDVVESAPKNRGKKGKYQGVGAHLFAIACKLSWDVGNEGFVQFKAKTDLVEHYRETLKAKNIDAQNMYIDSHAALFLIKTYFSEEA
;
A
#
# COMPACT_ATOMS: atom_id res chain seq x y z
N MET A 1 -16.49 4.99 -9.53
CA MET A 1 -15.58 5.60 -8.56
C MET A 1 -15.84 4.99 -7.19
N PHE A 2 -14.79 4.70 -6.46
CA PHE A 2 -14.90 4.11 -5.13
C PHE A 2 -15.39 5.15 -4.11
N ASP A 3 -16.29 4.73 -3.20
CA ASP A 3 -16.79 5.61 -2.14
C ASP A 3 -15.88 5.51 -0.91
N TRP A 4 -15.00 6.48 -0.73
CA TRP A 4 -14.01 6.51 0.33
C TRP A 4 -14.59 6.80 1.71
N SER A 5 -15.85 7.23 1.80
CA SER A 5 -16.47 7.50 3.10
C SER A 5 -16.68 6.22 3.91
N ILE A 6 -16.90 5.07 3.25
CA ILE A 6 -17.15 3.81 3.94
C ILE A 6 -15.93 3.31 4.71
N PRO A 7 -14.72 3.19 4.11
CA PRO A 7 -13.54 2.81 4.88
C PRO A 7 -13.25 3.78 6.03
N HIS A 8 -13.36 5.08 5.77
CA HIS A 8 -13.11 6.09 6.79
C HIS A 8 -14.05 5.94 7.99
N SER A 9 -15.35 5.72 7.74
CA SER A 9 -16.33 5.60 8.82
C SER A 9 -16.14 4.33 9.66
N ASN A 10 -15.37 3.34 9.16
CA ASN A 10 -15.03 2.11 9.88
C ASN A 10 -13.67 2.18 10.57
N GLY A 11 -13.14 3.38 10.78
CA GLY A 11 -11.87 3.57 11.48
C GLY A 11 -10.65 3.46 10.59
N TYR A 12 -10.83 3.42 9.27
CA TYR A 12 -9.71 3.40 8.34
C TYR A 12 -9.16 4.80 8.13
N GLU A 13 -7.84 4.89 7.97
CA GLU A 13 -7.13 6.11 7.58
C GLU A 13 -6.95 6.09 6.07
N ILE A 14 -7.17 7.24 5.44
CA ILE A 14 -7.06 7.37 3.98
C ILE A 14 -5.93 8.33 3.66
N TYR A 15 -5.03 7.90 2.79
CA TYR A 15 -3.89 8.70 2.34
C TYR A 15 -3.92 8.84 0.83
N GLU A 16 -3.55 10.02 0.35
CA GLU A 16 -3.45 10.31 -1.07
C GLU A 16 -1.98 10.41 -1.48
N LEU A 17 -1.67 9.86 -2.64
CA LEU A 17 -0.34 10.03 -3.24
C LEU A 17 -0.42 11.16 -4.28
N LEU A 18 0.38 12.20 -4.06
CA LEU A 18 0.46 13.35 -4.96
C LEU A 18 1.87 13.46 -5.50
N ILE A 19 1.99 14.06 -6.69
CA ILE A 19 3.30 14.44 -7.21
C ILE A 19 3.69 15.76 -6.56
N LYS A 20 4.94 15.85 -6.10
CA LYS A 20 5.47 17.05 -5.49
C LYS A 20 5.27 18.26 -6.40
N GLY A 21 4.64 19.30 -5.87
CA GLY A 21 4.35 20.52 -6.63
C GLY A 21 3.05 20.47 -7.43
N SER A 22 2.28 19.38 -7.31
CA SER A 22 1.01 19.22 -8.01
C SER A 22 -0.07 18.81 -7.01
N GLU A 23 -1.30 19.20 -7.29
CA GLU A 23 -2.45 18.76 -6.49
C GLU A 23 -3.14 17.55 -7.13
N GLU A 24 -2.60 17.07 -8.25
CA GLU A 24 -3.20 15.96 -8.97
C GLU A 24 -2.96 14.63 -8.25
N ARG A 25 -4.06 13.95 -7.91
CA ARG A 25 -3.98 12.68 -7.20
C ARG A 25 -3.47 11.57 -8.11
N GLN A 26 -2.46 10.84 -7.64
CA GLN A 26 -1.91 9.70 -8.35
C GLN A 26 -2.50 8.38 -7.83
N GLY A 27 -2.93 8.34 -6.60
CA GLY A 27 -3.54 7.15 -6.01
C GLY A 27 -4.03 7.40 -4.59
N LEU A 28 -4.74 6.42 -4.07
CA LEU A 28 -5.29 6.44 -2.71
C LEU A 28 -5.04 5.11 -2.04
N ILE A 29 -4.84 5.14 -0.73
CA ILE A 29 -4.76 3.93 0.08
C ILE A 29 -5.58 4.13 1.35
N ALA A 30 -6.38 3.11 1.72
CA ALA A 30 -7.11 3.07 2.97
C ALA A 30 -6.54 1.95 3.82
N LEU A 31 -6.14 2.27 5.06
CA LEU A 31 -5.49 1.31 5.94
C LEU A 31 -5.95 1.49 7.38
N LYS A 32 -5.72 0.46 8.19
CA LYS A 32 -6.06 0.45 9.60
C LYS A 32 -4.98 -0.30 10.37
N HIS A 33 -4.49 0.29 11.45
CA HIS A 33 -3.48 -0.34 12.29
C HIS A 33 -4.13 -1.27 13.31
N ILE A 34 -3.72 -2.54 13.31
CA ILE A 34 -4.18 -3.55 14.26
C ILE A 34 -3.06 -3.73 15.28
N ARG A 35 -3.02 -2.83 16.26
CA ARG A 35 -1.88 -2.72 17.18
C ARG A 35 -1.69 -3.91 18.10
N ASP A 36 -2.77 -4.54 18.53
CA ASP A 36 -2.69 -5.71 19.42
C ASP A 36 -2.17 -6.96 18.72
N GLN A 37 -2.19 -6.98 17.38
CA GLN A 37 -1.65 -8.08 16.58
C GLN A 37 -0.43 -7.67 15.77
N LEU A 38 0.02 -6.41 15.91
CA LEU A 38 1.24 -5.87 15.33
C LEU A 38 1.30 -5.95 13.80
N TYR A 39 0.22 -5.56 13.15
CA TYR A 39 0.23 -5.39 11.69
C TYR A 39 -0.71 -4.27 11.26
N THR A 40 -0.53 -3.80 10.03
CA THR A 40 -1.40 -2.80 9.42
C THR A 40 -2.19 -3.48 8.31
N HIS A 41 -3.50 -3.33 8.34
CA HIS A 41 -4.38 -3.91 7.33
C HIS A 41 -4.67 -2.87 6.24
N VAL A 42 -4.42 -3.23 4.99
CA VAL A 42 -4.76 -2.41 3.83
C VAL A 42 -6.07 -2.92 3.24
N ASP A 43 -7.08 -2.05 3.24
CA ASP A 43 -8.41 -2.41 2.73
C ASP A 43 -8.55 -2.08 1.25
N VAL A 44 -8.08 -0.91 0.85
CA VAL A 44 -8.22 -0.43 -0.53
C VAL A 44 -6.93 0.22 -0.99
N VAL A 45 -6.54 -0.11 -2.22
CA VAL A 45 -5.48 0.57 -2.95
C VAL A 45 -6.05 0.91 -4.31
N GLU A 46 -5.99 2.18 -4.69
CA GLU A 46 -6.51 2.61 -5.98
C GLU A 46 -5.53 3.57 -6.65
N SER A 47 -5.06 3.20 -7.84
CA SER A 47 -4.26 4.09 -8.69
C SER A 47 -5.20 4.90 -9.58
N ALA A 48 -4.82 6.16 -9.86
CA ALA A 48 -5.57 6.96 -10.81
C ALA A 48 -5.63 6.24 -12.17
N PRO A 49 -6.74 6.35 -12.93
CA PRO A 49 -6.88 5.62 -14.19
C PRO A 49 -5.72 5.82 -15.16
N LYS A 50 -5.14 7.01 -15.21
CA LYS A 50 -4.00 7.31 -16.09
C LYS A 50 -2.72 6.56 -15.72
N ASN A 51 -2.66 5.98 -14.50
CA ASN A 51 -1.49 5.27 -14.02
C ASN A 51 -1.66 3.75 -14.05
N ARG A 52 -2.79 3.27 -14.57
CA ARG A 52 -3.07 1.83 -14.64
C ARG A 52 -2.46 1.22 -15.89
N GLY A 53 -2.01 -0.04 -15.76
CA GLY A 53 -1.47 -0.80 -16.87
C GLY A 53 -0.04 -0.42 -17.21
N LYS A 54 0.50 -1.11 -18.24
CA LYS A 54 1.91 -0.95 -18.64
C LYS A 54 2.24 0.41 -19.23
N LYS A 55 1.23 1.10 -19.75
CA LYS A 55 1.41 2.40 -20.39
C LYS A 55 0.95 3.55 -19.47
N GLY A 56 0.77 3.27 -18.19
CA GLY A 56 0.40 4.28 -17.23
C GLY A 56 1.44 5.39 -17.18
N LYS A 57 0.97 6.62 -16.94
CA LYS A 57 1.84 7.80 -16.93
C LYS A 57 2.94 7.70 -15.87
N TYR A 58 2.62 7.14 -14.71
CA TYR A 58 3.58 6.96 -13.63
C TYR A 58 3.52 5.51 -13.17
N GLN A 59 4.55 4.75 -13.53
CA GLN A 59 4.66 3.35 -13.12
C GLN A 59 4.96 3.28 -11.62
N GLY A 60 4.54 2.18 -10.99
CA GLY A 60 4.88 1.93 -9.60
C GLY A 60 4.03 2.65 -8.56
N VAL A 61 2.93 3.31 -8.97
CA VAL A 61 2.06 4.00 -8.02
C VAL A 61 1.52 3.03 -6.96
N GLY A 62 1.08 1.83 -7.37
CA GLY A 62 0.59 0.84 -6.43
C GLY A 62 1.64 0.42 -5.42
N ALA A 63 2.86 0.15 -5.87
CA ALA A 63 3.97 -0.22 -4.96
C ALA A 63 4.31 0.94 -4.02
N HIS A 64 4.28 2.17 -4.50
CA HIS A 64 4.52 3.34 -3.65
C HIS A 64 3.45 3.46 -2.56
N LEU A 65 2.18 3.21 -2.89
CA LEU A 65 1.10 3.21 -1.90
C LEU A 65 1.33 2.16 -0.82
N PHE A 66 1.77 0.95 -1.19
CA PHE A 66 2.13 -0.07 -0.21
C PHE A 66 3.35 0.33 0.62
N ALA A 67 4.30 1.05 0.03
CA ALA A 67 5.44 1.58 0.78
C ALA A 67 4.98 2.57 1.86
N ILE A 68 3.97 3.40 1.55
CA ILE A 68 3.37 4.31 2.53
C ILE A 68 2.79 3.49 3.70
N ALA A 69 2.04 2.42 3.40
CA ALA A 69 1.48 1.56 4.44
C ALA A 69 2.58 0.95 5.32
N CYS A 70 3.67 0.48 4.71
CA CYS A 70 4.80 -0.09 5.45
C CYS A 70 5.45 0.93 6.37
N LYS A 71 5.66 2.16 5.88
CA LYS A 71 6.26 3.22 6.68
C LYS A 71 5.37 3.59 7.86
N LEU A 72 4.07 3.73 7.64
CA LEU A 72 3.12 4.05 8.71
C LEU A 72 3.02 2.90 9.71
N SER A 73 3.03 1.65 9.24
CA SER A 73 3.07 0.48 10.10
C SER A 73 4.31 0.50 11.00
N TRP A 74 5.47 0.85 10.43
CA TRP A 74 6.71 0.99 11.19
C TRP A 74 6.58 2.06 12.26
N ASP A 75 6.05 3.23 11.88
CA ASP A 75 5.95 4.39 12.76
C ASP A 75 5.03 4.15 13.97
N VAL A 76 4.01 3.30 13.83
CA VAL A 76 3.12 3.00 14.96
C VAL A 76 3.59 1.78 15.77
N GLY A 77 4.74 1.22 15.47
CA GLY A 77 5.30 0.10 16.23
C GLY A 77 4.93 -1.28 15.72
N ASN A 78 4.36 -1.38 14.52
CA ASN A 78 3.98 -2.67 13.91
C ASN A 78 5.10 -3.27 13.05
N GLU A 79 6.32 -2.72 13.14
CA GLU A 79 7.52 -3.23 12.47
C GLU A 79 7.40 -3.38 10.95
N GLY A 80 6.55 -2.57 10.34
CA GLY A 80 6.37 -2.58 8.90
C GLY A 80 5.43 -3.66 8.37
N PHE A 81 4.93 -4.55 9.23
CA PHE A 81 4.02 -5.61 8.77
C PHE A 81 2.73 -5.04 8.19
N VAL A 82 2.40 -5.48 6.98
CA VAL A 82 1.20 -5.07 6.26
C VAL A 82 0.50 -6.32 5.74
N GLN A 83 -0.82 -6.36 5.92
CA GLN A 83 -1.64 -7.47 5.42
C GLN A 83 -2.72 -6.93 4.49
N PHE A 84 -3.01 -7.66 3.42
CA PHE A 84 -4.00 -7.24 2.45
C PHE A 84 -4.55 -8.44 1.67
N LYS A 85 -5.69 -8.24 1.03
CA LYS A 85 -6.30 -9.25 0.17
C LYS A 85 -6.08 -8.86 -1.28
N ALA A 86 -5.48 -9.74 -2.07
CA ALA A 86 -5.19 -9.52 -3.49
C ALA A 86 -6.22 -10.23 -4.35
N LYS A 87 -6.54 -9.64 -5.52
CA LYS A 87 -7.29 -10.37 -6.53
C LYS A 87 -6.43 -11.52 -7.04
N THR A 88 -7.06 -12.64 -7.39
CA THR A 88 -6.35 -13.86 -7.77
C THR A 88 -5.31 -13.61 -8.86
N ASP A 89 -5.65 -12.83 -9.88
CA ASP A 89 -4.76 -12.56 -11.01
C ASP A 89 -3.64 -11.56 -10.67
N LEU A 90 -3.65 -10.94 -9.48
CA LEU A 90 -2.62 -10.01 -9.05
C LEU A 90 -1.66 -10.60 -8.01
N VAL A 91 -1.93 -11.81 -7.51
CA VAL A 91 -1.10 -12.43 -6.47
C VAL A 91 0.37 -12.51 -6.89
N GLU A 92 0.63 -13.04 -8.08
CA GLU A 92 2.01 -13.18 -8.57
C GLU A 92 2.69 -11.82 -8.75
N HIS A 93 1.94 -10.83 -9.24
CA HIS A 93 2.42 -9.47 -9.39
C HIS A 93 2.91 -8.90 -8.04
N TYR A 94 2.14 -9.10 -6.98
CA TYR A 94 2.52 -8.59 -5.66
C TYR A 94 3.67 -9.37 -5.04
N ARG A 95 3.80 -10.67 -5.35
CA ARG A 95 4.99 -11.43 -4.92
C ARG A 95 6.26 -10.83 -5.52
N GLU A 96 6.21 -10.46 -6.79
CA GLU A 96 7.37 -9.93 -7.49
C GLU A 96 7.67 -8.48 -7.11
N THR A 97 6.65 -7.64 -7.04
CA THR A 97 6.86 -6.18 -6.86
C THR A 97 6.98 -5.78 -5.40
N LEU A 98 6.28 -6.45 -4.49
CA LEU A 98 6.26 -6.07 -3.08
C LEU A 98 7.04 -7.04 -2.20
N LYS A 99 7.51 -8.15 -2.76
CA LYS A 99 8.10 -9.25 -1.98
C LYS A 99 7.09 -9.78 -0.96
N ALA A 100 5.80 -9.66 -1.28
CA ALA A 100 4.72 -10.15 -0.42
C ALA A 100 4.65 -11.66 -0.43
N LYS A 101 4.19 -12.23 0.67
CA LYS A 101 4.03 -13.68 0.83
C LYS A 101 2.56 -14.01 1.05
N ASN A 102 2.16 -15.22 0.72
CA ASN A 102 0.79 -15.67 0.88
C ASN A 102 0.52 -16.20 2.28
N ILE A 103 -0.64 -15.81 2.83
CA ILE A 103 -1.22 -16.48 4.01
C ILE A 103 -2.12 -17.59 3.51
N ASP A 104 -2.93 -17.30 2.49
CA ASP A 104 -3.76 -18.27 1.79
C ASP A 104 -3.86 -17.85 0.32
N ALA A 105 -4.87 -18.34 -0.42
CA ALA A 105 -4.96 -18.12 -1.86
C ALA A 105 -4.96 -16.64 -2.25
N GLN A 106 -5.56 -15.76 -1.44
CA GLN A 106 -5.70 -14.35 -1.77
C GLN A 106 -5.15 -13.40 -0.70
N ASN A 107 -5.06 -13.85 0.56
CA ASN A 107 -4.55 -13.00 1.63
C ASN A 107 -3.03 -13.04 1.62
N MET A 108 -2.43 -11.86 1.63
CA MET A 108 -0.98 -11.71 1.53
C MET A 108 -0.47 -10.81 2.63
N TYR A 109 0.82 -10.90 2.92
CA TYR A 109 1.46 -10.00 3.87
C TYR A 109 2.84 -9.57 3.41
N ILE A 110 3.24 -8.40 3.87
CA ILE A 110 4.58 -7.85 3.68
C ILE A 110 5.24 -7.90 5.05
N ASP A 111 6.37 -8.62 5.16
CA ASP A 111 7.09 -8.71 6.44
C ASP A 111 8.04 -7.52 6.63
N SER A 112 8.70 -7.45 7.78
CA SER A 112 9.60 -6.34 8.10
C SER A 112 10.72 -6.18 7.09
N HIS A 113 11.27 -7.27 6.60
CA HIS A 113 12.36 -7.24 5.63
C HIS A 113 11.89 -6.65 4.30
N ALA A 114 10.76 -7.14 3.79
CA ALA A 114 10.17 -6.62 2.55
C ALA A 114 9.73 -5.17 2.74
N ALA A 115 9.18 -4.82 3.91
CA ALA A 115 8.79 -3.45 4.21
C ALA A 115 9.97 -2.50 4.15
N LEU A 116 11.12 -2.88 4.72
CA LEU A 116 12.33 -2.06 4.64
C LEU A 116 12.78 -1.85 3.21
N PHE A 117 12.71 -2.88 2.38
CA PHE A 117 13.03 -2.76 0.97
C PHE A 117 12.16 -1.72 0.28
N LEU A 118 10.83 -1.77 0.51
CA LEU A 118 9.91 -0.81 -0.08
C LEU A 118 10.14 0.60 0.44
N ILE A 119 10.33 0.75 1.73
CA ILE A 119 10.59 2.05 2.34
C ILE A 119 11.86 2.67 1.75
N LYS A 120 12.94 1.91 1.66
CA LYS A 120 14.20 2.40 1.07
C LYS A 120 14.04 2.76 -0.39
N THR A 121 13.26 1.98 -1.13
CA THR A 121 13.06 2.23 -2.56
C THR A 121 12.32 3.55 -2.81
N TYR A 122 11.29 3.83 -2.01
CA TYR A 122 10.41 4.97 -2.29
C TYR A 122 10.64 6.19 -1.41
N PHE A 123 11.36 6.06 -0.29
CA PHE A 123 11.56 7.16 0.66
C PHE A 123 13.02 7.50 0.94
N SER A 124 13.97 6.82 0.31
CA SER A 124 15.40 7.05 0.60
C SER A 124 15.85 8.48 0.29
N GLU A 125 15.25 9.14 -0.67
CA GLU A 125 15.61 10.49 -1.06
C GLU A 125 15.01 11.56 -0.12
N GLU A 126 14.12 11.17 0.77
CA GLU A 126 13.47 12.08 1.70
C GLU A 126 14.17 12.15 3.06
N ALA A 127 15.16 11.32 3.25
CA ALA A 127 15.88 11.23 4.52
C ALA A 127 16.74 12.45 4.79
#